data_a27a0dd164d60d014f2ff0364d00f93d
#
_entry.id   a27a0dd164d60d014f2ff0364d00f93d
#
_cell.length_a   1.000
_cell.length_b   1.000
_cell.length_c   1.000
_cell.angle_alpha   90.00
_cell.angle_beta   90.00
_cell.angle_gamma   90.00
#
_symmetry.space_group_name_H-M   'P 1'
#
loop_
_entity.id
_entity.type
_entity.pdbx_description
1 polymer ?
#
loop_
_entity_poly.entity_id
_entity_poly.type
_entity_poly.pdbx_seq_one_letter_code
_entity_poly.pdbx_strand_id
1 'polypeptide(L)'
;MSFELLYFRDSDRIVKKKKMGNVILSTLRYLDDVLQGTLYRGELLRQALSDMDWRQEPLSILDGRRYQYKGLKSGVAIDGSFSSYEYIQDALLRLQVGFDKKKIETGIALLTAQRSEKSPLGSTRELVEQEIQDLYPTISMPVIVALFDLGKPGNYTQETKEEIHNEQAAESNPGPADDQQGAQAPVTDVVQKAERKRRRPIRSERKEAEACPA
;
A
#
# COMPACT_ATOMS: atom_id res chain seq x y z
N MET A 1 -10.47 6.85 17.83
CA MET A 1 -10.56 6.33 16.46
C MET A 1 -10.37 7.50 15.54
N SER A 2 -9.39 7.45 14.69
CA SER A 2 -9.09 8.49 13.71
C SER A 2 -9.60 8.12 12.31
N PHE A 3 -10.67 7.31 12.23
CA PHE A 3 -11.30 6.99 10.96
C PHE A 3 -12.82 7.06 11.02
N GLU A 4 -13.41 7.37 9.88
CA GLU A 4 -14.85 7.40 9.62
C GLU A 4 -15.23 6.38 8.56
N LEU A 5 -16.42 5.77 8.66
CA LEU A 5 -16.95 4.79 7.72
C LEU A 5 -18.17 5.34 7.00
N LEU A 6 -18.12 5.33 5.68
CA LEU A 6 -19.21 5.70 4.80
C LEU A 6 -19.68 4.47 4.04
N TYR A 7 -20.97 4.18 4.10
CA TYR A 7 -21.57 2.99 3.48
C TYR A 7 -22.39 3.40 2.26
N PHE A 8 -22.13 2.74 1.12
CA PHE A 8 -22.81 2.99 -0.13
C PHE A 8 -23.42 1.71 -0.72
N ARG A 9 -24.58 1.83 -1.35
CA ARG A 9 -25.24 0.78 -2.14
C ARG A 9 -25.44 -0.55 -1.37
N ASP A 10 -26.08 -0.44 -0.20
CA ASP A 10 -26.38 -1.58 0.68
C ASP A 10 -25.14 -2.39 1.17
N SER A 11 -23.95 -1.81 1.14
CA SER A 11 -22.75 -2.48 1.63
C SER A 11 -22.85 -2.90 3.11
N ASP A 12 -23.54 -2.12 3.95
CA ASP A 12 -23.81 -2.45 5.35
C ASP A 12 -24.64 -3.74 5.51
N ARG A 13 -25.63 -3.96 4.62
CA ARG A 13 -26.46 -5.16 4.61
C ARG A 13 -25.65 -6.41 4.26
N ILE A 14 -24.75 -6.30 3.28
CA ILE A 14 -23.85 -7.39 2.88
C ILE A 14 -22.92 -7.76 4.03
N VAL A 15 -22.30 -6.76 4.66
CA VAL A 15 -21.41 -6.96 5.82
C VAL A 15 -22.14 -7.63 6.98
N LYS A 16 -23.37 -7.19 7.29
CA LYS A 16 -24.22 -7.81 8.32
C LYS A 16 -24.55 -9.26 7.97
N LYS A 17 -24.97 -9.54 6.73
CA LYS A 17 -25.27 -10.90 6.24
C LYS A 17 -24.07 -11.83 6.37
N LYS A 18 -22.87 -11.33 6.06
CA LYS A 18 -21.62 -12.09 6.17
C LYS A 18 -21.07 -12.18 7.61
N LYS A 19 -21.66 -11.48 8.56
CA LYS A 19 -21.15 -11.35 9.95
C LYS A 19 -19.73 -10.81 10.03
N MET A 20 -19.32 -9.99 9.05
CA MET A 20 -17.97 -9.45 8.93
C MET A 20 -17.77 -8.11 9.67
N GLY A 21 -18.80 -7.50 10.24
CA GLY A 21 -18.74 -6.18 10.85
C GLY A 21 -17.65 -6.04 11.92
N ASN A 22 -17.56 -6.99 12.84
CA ASN A 22 -16.55 -6.98 13.91
C ASN A 22 -15.13 -7.20 13.34
N VAL A 23 -14.99 -8.08 12.34
CA VAL A 23 -13.69 -8.35 11.69
C VAL A 23 -13.20 -7.10 10.96
N ILE A 24 -14.07 -6.45 10.20
CA ILE A 24 -13.75 -5.20 9.51
C ILE A 24 -13.36 -4.12 10.52
N LEU A 25 -14.17 -3.91 11.55
CA LEU A 25 -13.91 -2.87 12.54
C LEU A 25 -12.61 -3.12 13.32
N SER A 26 -12.33 -4.37 13.74
CA SER A 26 -11.06 -4.69 14.41
C SER A 26 -9.85 -4.49 13.49
N THR A 27 -9.98 -4.86 12.21
CA THR A 27 -8.93 -4.62 11.22
C THR A 27 -8.67 -3.13 11.03
N LEU A 28 -9.72 -2.31 10.87
CA LEU A 28 -9.57 -0.88 10.67
C LEU A 28 -8.98 -0.17 11.90
N ARG A 29 -9.32 -0.62 13.10
CA ARG A 29 -8.69 -0.15 14.35
C ARG A 29 -7.20 -0.50 14.39
N TYR A 30 -6.85 -1.72 14.05
CA TYR A 30 -5.45 -2.14 14.00
C TYR A 30 -4.67 -1.35 12.95
N LEU A 31 -5.26 -1.10 11.77
CA LEU A 31 -4.67 -0.22 10.76
C LEU A 31 -4.47 1.21 11.28
N ASP A 32 -5.44 1.74 12.02
CA ASP A 32 -5.37 3.06 12.64
C ASP A 32 -4.16 3.15 13.59
N ASP A 33 -4.02 2.19 14.48
CA ASP A 33 -2.93 2.12 15.46
C ASP A 33 -1.55 1.99 14.79
N VAL A 34 -1.42 1.08 13.80
CA VAL A 34 -0.14 0.81 13.13
C VAL A 34 0.29 1.92 12.18
N LEU A 35 -0.67 2.59 11.52
CA LEU A 35 -0.37 3.58 10.48
C LEU A 35 -0.29 5.02 10.99
N GLN A 36 -0.69 5.26 12.24
CA GLN A 36 -0.68 6.60 12.84
C GLN A 36 0.73 7.19 12.86
N GLY A 37 0.90 8.37 12.25
CA GLY A 37 2.17 9.10 12.26
C GLY A 37 3.32 8.47 11.45
N THR A 38 3.09 7.37 10.71
CA THR A 38 4.14 6.66 9.99
C THR A 38 4.42 7.21 8.59
N LEU A 39 5.65 7.02 8.09
CA LEU A 39 6.07 7.38 6.72
C LEU A 39 5.85 6.24 5.71
N TYR A 40 6.12 4.99 6.10
CA TYR A 40 6.12 3.81 5.21
C TYR A 40 4.76 3.11 5.13
N ARG A 41 3.70 3.87 4.96
CA ARG A 41 2.32 3.40 5.04
C ARG A 41 1.99 2.22 4.12
N GLY A 42 2.57 2.17 2.93
CA GLY A 42 2.26 1.11 1.96
C GLY A 42 2.75 -0.27 2.39
N GLU A 43 3.92 -0.36 2.99
CA GLU A 43 4.50 -1.60 3.48
C GLU A 43 3.86 -2.04 4.79
N LEU A 44 3.69 -1.12 5.73
CA LEU A 44 2.98 -1.36 6.99
C LEU A 44 1.53 -1.78 6.77
N LEU A 45 0.82 -1.15 5.82
CA LEU A 45 -0.52 -1.57 5.43
C LEU A 45 -0.56 -3.03 4.97
N ARG A 46 0.41 -3.42 4.13
CA ARG A 46 0.51 -4.80 3.64
C ARG A 46 0.76 -5.78 4.77
N GLN A 47 1.67 -5.45 5.69
CA GLN A 47 1.97 -6.27 6.85
C GLN A 47 0.75 -6.38 7.77
N ALA A 48 0.14 -5.27 8.15
CA ALA A 48 -1.03 -5.26 9.03
C ALA A 48 -2.23 -6.03 8.44
N LEU A 49 -2.47 -5.95 7.14
CA LEU A 49 -3.49 -6.77 6.48
C LEU A 49 -3.13 -8.26 6.47
N SER A 50 -1.84 -8.60 6.44
CA SER A 50 -1.38 -9.99 6.57
C SER A 50 -1.61 -10.52 7.98
N ASP A 51 -1.28 -9.72 9.01
CA ASP A 51 -1.45 -10.05 10.43
C ASP A 51 -2.92 -10.28 10.80
N MET A 52 -3.83 -9.60 10.10
CA MET A 52 -5.28 -9.72 10.26
C MET A 52 -5.94 -10.73 9.31
N ASP A 53 -5.16 -11.60 8.66
CA ASP A 53 -5.58 -12.66 7.73
C ASP A 53 -6.31 -12.18 6.47
N TRP A 54 -6.09 -10.95 6.02
CA TRP A 54 -6.68 -10.44 4.79
C TRP A 54 -5.89 -10.83 3.53
N ARG A 55 -4.79 -11.56 3.67
CA ARG A 55 -3.89 -11.93 2.57
C ARG A 55 -3.71 -13.45 2.42
N GLN A 56 -4.61 -14.23 3.02
CA GLN A 56 -4.62 -15.69 2.93
C GLN A 56 -5.23 -16.19 1.61
N GLU A 57 -6.20 -15.45 1.07
CA GLU A 57 -6.86 -15.76 -0.19
C GLU A 57 -6.07 -15.20 -1.39
N PRO A 58 -6.26 -15.76 -2.61
CA PRO A 58 -5.64 -15.22 -3.81
C PRO A 58 -6.12 -13.79 -4.10
N LEU A 59 -5.19 -12.83 -4.10
CA LEU A 59 -5.50 -11.40 -4.26
C LEU A 59 -5.68 -10.96 -5.72
N SER A 60 -5.40 -11.84 -6.70
CA SER A 60 -5.45 -11.50 -8.12
C SER A 60 -6.86 -11.21 -8.59
N ILE A 61 -7.05 -10.04 -9.20
CA ILE A 61 -8.33 -9.62 -9.82
C ILE A 61 -8.43 -10.20 -11.23
N LEU A 62 -7.34 -10.12 -12.00
CA LEU A 62 -7.23 -10.59 -13.37
C LEU A 62 -6.11 -11.61 -13.47
N ASP A 63 -6.42 -12.78 -14.02
CA ASP A 63 -5.45 -13.86 -14.17
C ASP A 63 -4.35 -13.45 -15.16
N GLY A 64 -3.11 -13.74 -14.79
CA GLY A 64 -1.93 -13.38 -15.58
C GLY A 64 -1.58 -11.87 -15.56
N ARG A 65 -2.26 -11.04 -14.75
CA ARG A 65 -1.98 -9.62 -14.61
C ARG A 65 -1.55 -9.28 -13.17
N ARG A 66 -0.77 -8.21 -13.03
CA ARG A 66 -0.38 -7.68 -11.70
C ARG A 66 -1.47 -6.79 -11.07
N TYR A 67 -2.74 -7.13 -11.31
CA TYR A 67 -3.89 -6.44 -10.74
C TYR A 67 -4.35 -7.20 -9.51
N GLN A 68 -4.11 -6.62 -8.33
CA GLN A 68 -4.36 -7.28 -7.05
C GLN A 68 -5.02 -6.33 -6.07
N TYR A 69 -5.89 -6.88 -5.20
CA TYR A 69 -6.35 -6.19 -4.00
C TYR A 69 -5.20 -6.04 -2.98
N LYS A 70 -5.36 -5.13 -2.04
CA LYS A 70 -4.49 -5.06 -0.85
C LYS A 70 -4.80 -6.21 0.12
N GLY A 71 -6.06 -6.54 0.26
CA GLY A 71 -6.53 -7.66 1.06
C GLY A 71 -7.84 -8.23 0.53
N LEU A 72 -8.09 -9.51 0.80
CA LEU A 72 -9.33 -10.22 0.48
C LEU A 72 -9.64 -11.21 1.61
N LYS A 73 -10.88 -11.21 2.08
CA LYS A 73 -11.35 -12.15 3.11
C LYS A 73 -12.84 -12.37 2.94
N SER A 74 -13.24 -13.63 2.75
CA SER A 74 -14.65 -14.04 2.67
C SER A 74 -15.50 -13.24 1.66
N GLY A 75 -14.91 -12.91 0.48
CA GLY A 75 -15.59 -12.14 -0.57
C GLY A 75 -15.75 -10.65 -0.27
N VAL A 76 -15.05 -10.12 0.73
CA VAL A 76 -14.86 -8.69 0.99
C VAL A 76 -13.44 -8.33 0.63
N ALA A 77 -13.24 -7.34 -0.26
CA ALA A 77 -11.91 -6.89 -0.63
C ALA A 77 -11.57 -5.54 0.00
N ILE A 78 -10.30 -5.35 0.33
CA ILE A 78 -9.75 -4.06 0.76
C ILE A 78 -8.79 -3.57 -0.31
N ASP A 79 -8.96 -2.30 -0.72
CA ASP A 79 -8.03 -1.60 -1.60
C ASP A 79 -7.94 -0.12 -1.21
N GLY A 80 -6.98 0.61 -1.77
CA GLY A 80 -6.81 2.02 -1.54
C GLY A 80 -5.37 2.43 -1.28
N SER A 81 -5.20 3.72 -1.06
CA SER A 81 -3.91 4.34 -0.78
C SER A 81 -4.09 5.54 0.12
N PHE A 82 -3.08 5.81 0.94
CA PHE A 82 -3.04 6.98 1.81
C PHE A 82 -2.18 8.12 1.24
N SER A 83 -1.80 8.03 -0.04
CA SER A 83 -0.88 8.98 -0.68
C SER A 83 -1.59 10.25 -1.16
N SER A 84 -2.71 10.11 -1.84
CA SER A 84 -3.53 11.24 -2.30
C SER A 84 -4.97 10.80 -2.58
N TYR A 85 -5.88 11.77 -2.67
CA TYR A 85 -7.29 11.53 -3.00
C TYR A 85 -7.50 10.92 -4.39
N GLU A 86 -6.71 11.29 -5.37
CA GLU A 86 -6.82 10.79 -6.76
C GLU A 86 -6.80 9.26 -6.86
N TYR A 87 -6.22 8.58 -5.88
CA TYR A 87 -6.20 7.11 -5.83
C TYR A 87 -7.53 6.45 -5.43
N ILE A 88 -8.59 7.24 -5.12
CA ILE A 88 -9.92 6.67 -4.89
C ILE A 88 -10.44 5.97 -6.14
N GLN A 89 -10.31 6.61 -7.31
CA GLN A 89 -10.78 6.07 -8.59
C GLN A 89 -10.07 4.75 -8.93
N ASP A 90 -8.76 4.68 -8.72
CA ASP A 90 -7.99 3.47 -8.89
C ASP A 90 -8.47 2.32 -8.01
N ALA A 91 -8.74 2.60 -6.72
CA ALA A 91 -9.27 1.62 -5.79
C ALA A 91 -10.67 1.18 -6.19
N LEU A 92 -11.57 2.12 -6.48
CA LEU A 92 -12.94 1.83 -6.88
C LEU A 92 -12.99 1.02 -8.17
N LEU A 93 -12.15 1.34 -9.16
CA LEU A 93 -12.08 0.60 -10.42
C LEU A 93 -11.62 -0.85 -10.20
N ARG A 94 -10.56 -1.07 -9.39
CA ARG A 94 -10.11 -2.42 -9.06
C ARG A 94 -11.18 -3.23 -8.35
N LEU A 95 -11.85 -2.62 -7.38
CA LEU A 95 -12.95 -3.25 -6.66
C LEU A 95 -14.14 -3.55 -7.59
N GLN A 96 -14.54 -2.61 -8.48
CA GLN A 96 -15.61 -2.80 -9.45
C GLN A 96 -15.31 -3.97 -10.41
N VAL A 97 -14.10 -4.02 -10.97
CA VAL A 97 -13.70 -5.14 -11.86
C VAL A 97 -13.80 -6.47 -11.12
N GLY A 98 -13.42 -6.52 -9.87
CA GLY A 98 -13.56 -7.73 -9.06
C GLY A 98 -15.00 -8.11 -8.77
N PHE A 99 -15.86 -7.13 -8.54
CA PHE A 99 -17.30 -7.33 -8.37
C PHE A 99 -17.95 -7.85 -9.64
N ASP A 100 -17.68 -7.26 -10.79
CA ASP A 100 -18.21 -7.69 -12.09
C ASP A 100 -17.78 -9.13 -12.43
N LYS A 101 -16.58 -9.51 -12.01
CA LYS A 101 -16.08 -10.89 -12.14
C LYS A 101 -16.58 -11.84 -11.05
N LYS A 102 -17.46 -11.40 -10.17
CA LYS A 102 -18.02 -12.18 -9.06
C LYS A 102 -16.96 -12.76 -8.11
N LYS A 103 -15.78 -12.14 -8.05
CA LYS A 103 -14.71 -12.50 -7.10
C LYS A 103 -14.95 -11.91 -5.72
N ILE A 104 -15.69 -10.80 -5.64
CA ILE A 104 -16.08 -10.13 -4.39
C ILE A 104 -17.56 -9.76 -4.40
N GLU A 105 -18.13 -9.56 -3.23
CA GLU A 105 -19.51 -9.10 -3.04
C GLU A 105 -19.57 -7.63 -2.59
N THR A 106 -18.53 -7.16 -1.92
CA THR A 106 -18.37 -5.75 -1.49
C THR A 106 -16.91 -5.39 -1.35
N GLY A 107 -16.61 -4.10 -1.45
CA GLY A 107 -15.26 -3.57 -1.30
C GLY A 107 -15.15 -2.55 -0.17
N ILE A 108 -13.93 -2.39 0.35
CA ILE A 108 -13.55 -1.35 1.30
C ILE A 108 -12.45 -0.52 0.64
N ALA A 109 -12.74 0.76 0.39
CA ALA A 109 -11.77 1.72 -0.11
C ALA A 109 -11.15 2.48 1.06
N LEU A 110 -9.82 2.41 1.20
CA LEU A 110 -9.06 3.11 2.24
C LEU A 110 -8.58 4.45 1.70
N LEU A 111 -8.90 5.54 2.37
CA LEU A 111 -8.53 6.90 1.98
C LEU A 111 -7.98 7.69 3.17
N THR A 112 -7.16 8.69 2.87
CA THR A 112 -6.75 9.69 3.85
C THR A 112 -7.83 10.77 3.99
N ALA A 113 -8.29 11.03 5.20
CA ALA A 113 -9.18 12.14 5.51
C ALA A 113 -8.44 13.48 5.41
N GLN A 114 -9.16 14.53 5.02
CA GLN A 114 -8.65 15.89 5.03
C GLN A 114 -8.53 16.38 6.47
N ARG A 115 -7.35 16.83 6.87
CA ARG A 115 -7.05 17.27 8.24
C ARG A 115 -7.51 18.71 8.54
N SER A 116 -7.51 19.55 7.51
CA SER A 116 -7.95 20.95 7.62
C SER A 116 -8.23 21.52 6.23
N GLU A 117 -9.02 22.58 6.16
CA GLU A 117 -9.28 23.32 4.92
C GLU A 117 -8.01 23.80 4.20
N LYS A 118 -6.92 23.99 4.94
CA LYS A 118 -5.63 24.42 4.40
C LYS A 118 -4.77 23.27 3.87
N SER A 119 -5.19 22.01 4.08
CA SER A 119 -4.47 20.84 3.58
C SER A 119 -5.08 20.41 2.24
N PRO A 120 -4.38 20.52 1.12
CA PRO A 120 -4.89 20.08 -0.18
C PRO A 120 -4.93 18.56 -0.31
N LEU A 121 -4.36 17.83 0.65
CA LEU A 121 -4.29 16.37 0.66
C LEU A 121 -5.36 15.79 1.58
N GLY A 122 -6.11 14.84 1.05
CA GLY A 122 -7.14 14.13 1.80
C GLY A 122 -8.55 14.39 1.27
N SER A 123 -9.50 13.62 1.78
CA SER A 123 -10.90 13.63 1.36
C SER A 123 -11.79 14.09 2.49
N THR A 124 -12.86 14.81 2.16
CA THR A 124 -13.99 15.03 3.07
C THR A 124 -15.09 14.02 2.78
N ARG A 125 -16.02 13.88 3.70
CA ARG A 125 -17.23 13.06 3.51
C ARG A 125 -17.99 13.52 2.26
N GLU A 126 -18.22 14.82 2.11
CA GLU A 126 -18.99 15.41 1.03
C GLU A 126 -18.36 15.13 -0.34
N LEU A 127 -17.04 15.29 -0.45
CA LEU A 127 -16.31 14.96 -1.67
C LEU A 127 -16.44 13.48 -2.04
N VAL A 128 -16.36 12.58 -1.06
CA VAL A 128 -16.51 11.14 -1.30
C VAL A 128 -17.94 10.80 -1.71
N GLU A 129 -18.94 11.36 -1.04
CA GLU A 129 -20.34 11.14 -1.37
C GLU A 129 -20.65 11.61 -2.81
N GLN A 130 -20.15 12.77 -3.19
CA GLN A 130 -20.31 13.30 -4.55
C GLN A 130 -19.59 12.43 -5.58
N GLU A 131 -18.31 12.07 -5.35
CA GLU A 131 -17.53 11.24 -6.25
C GLU A 131 -18.19 9.86 -6.50
N ILE A 132 -18.70 9.23 -5.45
CA ILE A 132 -19.42 7.95 -5.57
C ILE A 132 -20.72 8.09 -6.37
N GLN A 133 -21.40 9.24 -6.29
CA GLN A 133 -22.60 9.52 -7.08
C GLN A 133 -22.25 9.80 -8.55
N ASP A 134 -21.24 10.62 -8.81
CA ASP A 134 -20.84 11.02 -10.16
C ASP A 134 -20.27 9.83 -10.96
N LEU A 135 -19.63 8.88 -10.28
CA LEU A 135 -19.12 7.67 -10.90
C LEU A 135 -20.21 6.61 -11.20
N TYR A 136 -21.45 6.83 -10.80
CA TYR A 136 -22.55 5.93 -11.16
C TYR A 136 -22.98 6.17 -12.63
N PRO A 137 -23.28 5.13 -13.44
CA PRO A 137 -23.34 3.70 -13.10
C PRO A 137 -22.00 2.93 -13.27
N THR A 138 -20.92 3.59 -13.65
CA THR A 138 -19.62 2.94 -13.88
C THR A 138 -19.13 2.19 -12.66
N ILE A 139 -19.25 2.82 -11.50
CA ILE A 139 -19.01 2.17 -10.20
C ILE A 139 -20.38 1.90 -9.58
N SER A 140 -20.86 0.67 -9.69
CA SER A 140 -22.19 0.26 -9.21
C SER A 140 -22.13 -0.70 -8.02
N MET A 141 -20.96 -1.19 -7.67
CA MET A 141 -20.78 -2.16 -6.59
C MET A 141 -21.10 -1.59 -5.21
N PRO A 142 -21.52 -2.43 -4.25
CA PRO A 142 -21.56 -2.07 -2.84
C PRO A 142 -20.16 -1.77 -2.31
N VAL A 143 -19.96 -0.59 -1.72
CA VAL A 143 -18.65 -0.16 -1.24
C VAL A 143 -18.74 0.55 0.11
N ILE A 144 -17.75 0.31 0.95
CA ILE A 144 -17.48 1.03 2.18
C ILE A 144 -16.25 1.90 1.93
N VAL A 145 -16.32 3.17 2.26
CA VAL A 145 -15.16 4.04 2.26
C VAL A 145 -14.74 4.29 3.70
N ALA A 146 -13.47 4.02 4.00
CA ALA A 146 -12.87 4.28 5.29
C ALA A 146 -11.92 5.48 5.18
N LEU A 147 -12.30 6.60 5.77
CA LEU A 147 -11.51 7.84 5.81
C LEU A 147 -10.65 7.86 7.08
N PHE A 148 -9.34 7.86 6.93
CA PHE A 148 -8.38 7.83 8.04
C PHE A 148 -7.69 9.18 8.23
N ASP A 149 -7.73 9.73 9.43
CA ASP A 149 -6.82 10.81 9.84
C ASP A 149 -5.57 10.22 10.50
N LEU A 150 -4.58 9.90 9.69
CA LEU A 150 -3.35 9.24 10.12
C LEU A 150 -2.29 10.19 10.73
N GLY A 151 -2.67 11.41 11.08
CA GLY A 151 -1.74 12.38 11.67
C GLY A 151 -0.60 12.79 10.71
N LYS A 152 0.21 13.75 11.10
CA LYS A 152 1.44 14.09 10.38
C LYS A 152 2.46 12.97 10.60
N PRO A 153 3.25 12.58 9.56
CA PRO A 153 4.38 11.71 9.78
C PRO A 153 5.30 12.34 10.83
N GLY A 154 5.60 11.60 11.89
CA GLY A 154 6.58 12.06 12.88
C GLY A 154 7.90 12.33 12.17
N ASN A 155 8.55 13.45 12.48
CA ASN A 155 9.95 13.61 12.15
C ASN A 155 10.69 12.54 12.96
N TYR A 156 11.15 11.49 12.31
CA TYR A 156 12.17 10.62 12.88
C TYR A 156 13.40 11.51 13.07
N THR A 157 13.58 12.02 14.26
CA THR A 157 14.83 12.67 14.66
C THR A 157 15.94 11.66 14.48
N GLN A 158 17.12 12.13 14.06
CA GLN A 158 18.29 11.26 13.86
C GLN A 158 18.65 10.45 15.11
N GLU A 159 18.25 10.90 16.28
CA GLU A 159 18.38 10.22 17.58
C GLU A 159 17.81 8.78 17.60
N THR A 160 16.65 8.56 16.96
CA THR A 160 16.06 7.21 16.90
C THR A 160 16.85 6.25 15.99
N LYS A 161 17.63 6.77 15.02
CA LYS A 161 18.51 5.95 14.19
C LYS A 161 19.76 5.53 14.94
N GLU A 162 20.26 6.37 15.82
CA GLU A 162 21.44 6.08 16.64
C GLU A 162 21.11 5.08 17.76
N GLU A 163 19.92 5.13 18.35
CA GLU A 163 19.47 4.14 19.33
C GLU A 163 19.31 2.75 18.72
N ILE A 164 18.68 2.61 17.55
CA ILE A 164 18.52 1.34 16.85
C ILE A 164 19.89 0.78 16.41
N HIS A 165 20.84 1.65 16.02
CA HIS A 165 22.19 1.22 15.62
C HIS A 165 23.03 0.79 16.82
N ASN A 166 22.84 1.43 17.97
CA ASN A 166 23.53 1.08 19.21
C ASN A 166 22.99 -0.22 19.84
N GLU A 167 21.68 -0.50 19.77
CA GLU A 167 21.15 -1.78 20.23
C GLU A 167 21.64 -2.97 19.38
N GLN A 168 21.72 -2.80 18.05
CA GLN A 168 22.28 -3.83 17.17
C GLN A 168 23.79 -4.05 17.33
N ALA A 169 24.53 -3.01 17.73
CA ALA A 169 25.97 -3.10 18.02
C ALA A 169 26.25 -3.73 19.39
N ALA A 170 25.34 -3.62 20.36
CA ALA A 170 25.48 -4.21 21.66
C ALA A 170 25.25 -5.73 21.68
N GLU A 171 24.41 -6.26 20.77
CA GLU A 171 24.16 -7.70 20.66
C GLU A 171 25.25 -8.49 19.90
N SER A 172 26.19 -7.81 19.22
CA SER A 172 27.22 -8.45 18.38
C SER A 172 28.59 -8.56 19.01
N ASN A 173 28.77 -8.38 20.32
CA ASN A 173 30.07 -8.44 20.98
C ASN A 173 30.17 -9.66 21.88
N PRO A 174 30.68 -10.82 21.41
CA PRO A 174 31.14 -11.90 22.28
C PRO A 174 32.49 -11.49 22.88
N GLY A 175 32.57 -11.54 24.21
CA GLY A 175 33.69 -11.12 25.02
C GLY A 175 35.03 -11.81 24.70
N PRO A 176 36.13 -11.33 25.30
CA PRO A 176 37.48 -11.60 24.85
C PRO A 176 37.97 -13.00 25.26
N ALA A 177 38.55 -13.72 24.30
CA ALA A 177 39.39 -14.85 24.57
C ALA A 177 40.83 -14.48 24.20
N ASP A 178 41.69 -14.70 25.18
CA ASP A 178 43.13 -14.44 25.24
C ASP A 178 43.96 -15.18 24.18
N ASP A 179 45.10 -14.54 23.90
CA ASP A 179 46.44 -15.10 23.64
C ASP A 179 46.94 -15.43 22.22
N GLN A 180 48.02 -14.75 21.96
CA GLN A 180 49.33 -15.10 21.39
C GLN A 180 49.63 -14.96 19.90
N GLN A 181 50.51 -13.94 19.70
CA GLN A 181 51.78 -13.96 18.95
C GLN A 181 51.83 -14.43 17.48
N GLY A 182 52.38 -13.56 16.65
CA GLY A 182 53.17 -13.99 15.53
C GLY A 182 53.18 -13.08 14.30
N ALA A 183 54.06 -12.08 14.34
CA ALA A 183 54.98 -11.59 13.31
C ALA A 183 54.60 -11.55 11.80
N GLN A 184 54.92 -10.39 11.25
CA GLN A 184 55.45 -10.05 9.91
C GLN A 184 54.48 -9.67 8.78
N ALA A 185 54.65 -8.41 8.41
CA ALA A 185 54.29 -7.77 7.13
C ALA A 185 55.21 -8.26 5.97
N PRO A 186 55.14 -7.76 4.73
CA PRO A 186 54.24 -6.76 4.11
C PRO A 186 53.83 -7.09 2.64
N VAL A 187 53.15 -6.09 2.01
CA VAL A 187 53.13 -5.75 0.55
C VAL A 187 52.17 -6.55 -0.33
N THR A 188 51.21 -5.93 -0.98
CA THR A 188 51.27 -5.18 -2.22
C THR A 188 49.86 -4.73 -2.67
N ASP A 189 49.84 -3.53 -3.25
CA ASP A 189 48.79 -2.93 -4.09
C ASP A 189 48.24 -3.87 -5.16
N VAL A 190 46.90 -3.91 -5.32
CA VAL A 190 46.31 -4.06 -6.64
C VAL A 190 45.03 -3.22 -6.73
N VAL A 191 45.19 -2.10 -7.42
CA VAL A 191 44.11 -1.28 -7.97
C VAL A 191 43.37 -2.09 -9.03
N GLN A 192 42.08 -2.39 -8.85
CA GLN A 192 41.21 -2.82 -9.95
C GLN A 192 40.07 -1.86 -10.21
N LYS A 193 40.25 -1.22 -11.32
CA LYS A 193 39.42 -0.32 -12.09
C LYS A 193 38.12 -1.00 -12.52
N ALA A 194 36.95 -0.60 -12.00
CA ALA A 194 35.67 -1.07 -12.48
C ALA A 194 35.24 -0.26 -13.71
N GLU A 195 35.18 -0.94 -14.84
CA GLU A 195 34.70 -0.42 -16.12
C GLU A 195 33.21 -0.10 -16.11
N ARG A 196 32.87 1.15 -16.45
CA ARG A 196 31.53 1.61 -16.78
C ARG A 196 31.07 1.02 -18.11
N LYS A 197 30.15 0.07 -18.12
CA LYS A 197 29.43 -0.36 -19.32
C LYS A 197 28.47 0.74 -19.79
N ARG A 198 28.78 1.34 -20.94
CA ARG A 198 27.96 2.30 -21.69
C ARG A 198 26.71 1.63 -22.20
N ARG A 199 25.53 2.17 -21.88
CA ARG A 199 24.25 1.82 -22.51
C ARG A 199 24.24 2.32 -23.95
N ARG A 200 23.96 1.45 -24.90
CA ARG A 200 23.70 1.78 -26.30
C ARG A 200 22.25 2.29 -26.46
N PRO A 201 22.00 3.31 -27.30
CA PRO A 201 20.64 3.74 -27.61
C PRO A 201 19.98 2.80 -28.61
N ILE A 202 18.71 2.51 -28.40
CA ILE A 202 17.88 1.73 -29.29
C ILE A 202 17.46 2.62 -30.46
N ARG A 203 17.81 2.19 -31.66
CA ARG A 203 17.49 2.85 -32.93
C ARG A 203 16.03 2.49 -33.30
N SER A 204 15.17 3.49 -33.41
CA SER A 204 13.80 3.36 -33.91
C SER A 204 13.82 3.18 -35.42
N GLU A 205 13.44 2.01 -35.93
CA GLU A 205 13.11 1.82 -37.34
C GLU A 205 11.65 2.20 -37.57
N ARG A 206 11.49 3.27 -38.35
CA ARG A 206 10.25 3.74 -38.94
C ARG A 206 9.96 2.84 -40.16
N LYS A 207 8.89 2.05 -40.12
CA LYS A 207 8.36 1.42 -41.33
C LYS A 207 7.22 2.28 -41.88
N GLU A 208 7.41 2.66 -43.10
CA GLU A 208 6.50 3.43 -43.93
C GLU A 208 5.21 2.65 -44.24
N ALA A 209 4.11 3.39 -44.27
CA ALA A 209 2.80 2.89 -44.61
C ALA A 209 2.72 2.75 -46.14
N GLU A 210 2.39 1.55 -46.63
CA GLU A 210 1.94 1.36 -48.01
C GLU A 210 0.43 1.57 -48.08
N ALA A 211 0.07 2.37 -49.10
CA ALA A 211 -1.28 2.76 -49.46
C ALA A 211 -2.04 1.60 -50.10
N CYS A 212 -3.31 1.42 -49.74
CA CYS A 212 -4.27 0.60 -50.50
C CYS A 212 -4.88 1.42 -51.63
N PRO A 213 -4.98 0.93 -52.84
CA PRO A 213 -5.81 1.51 -53.88
C PRO A 213 -7.20 0.85 -53.97
N ALA A 214 -8.17 1.71 -54.25
CA ALA A 214 -9.54 1.52 -54.77
C ALA A 214 -10.33 0.25 -54.45
#